data_fe5128bc662da3847ea88262c7dbf17e
#
_entry.id   fe5128bc662da3847ea88262c7dbf17e
#
_cell.length_a   1.000
_cell.length_b   1.000
_cell.length_c   1.000
_cell.angle_alpha   90.00
_cell.angle_beta   90.00
_cell.angle_gamma   90.00
#
_symmetry.space_group_name_H-M   'P 1'
#
loop_
_entity.id
_entity.type
_entity.pdbx_description
1 polymer ?
#
loop_
_entity_poly.entity_id
_entity_poly.type
_entity_poly.pdbx_seq_one_letter_code
_entity_poly.pdbx_strand_id
1 'polypeptide(L)'
;MSPNGQHALPERQVPDLQALPRPLYARTESLPRQVGTPRHSHPWVQLSYAIQGVLHVHTAAGSFVAPPQRAIWVPAGLEHEVISSPNTEMRSLYLAHSATDWAPEHCRVLEIDRLTRELVERFCAGPVEYDEQGADGRLAQVLLDQLRAAPEVSLSLPLPRDARLQQLCRQLQRQPDDGRSLSQWGVLLGASEKTLSRLFLRDTGLTFRAWRQRLRLLG
;
A
#
# COMPACT_ATOMS: atom_id res chain seq x y z
N MET A 1 -15.84 23.83 -10.77
CA MET A 1 -16.62 22.59 -10.90
C MET A 1 -15.93 21.73 -11.94
N SER A 2 -15.31 20.62 -11.54
CA SER A 2 -14.63 19.70 -12.46
C SER A 2 -15.70 18.91 -13.24
N PRO A 3 -15.54 18.69 -14.55
CA PRO A 3 -16.60 18.12 -15.41
C PRO A 3 -16.94 16.64 -15.15
N ASN A 4 -16.34 15.98 -14.19
CA ASN A 4 -16.47 14.53 -13.97
C ASN A 4 -16.92 14.15 -12.56
N GLY A 5 -17.85 14.78 -11.92
CA GLY A 5 -18.60 14.24 -10.78
C GLY A 5 -17.82 13.42 -9.70
N GLN A 6 -16.50 13.46 -9.70
CA GLN A 6 -15.66 12.76 -8.72
C GLN A 6 -15.56 13.67 -7.49
N HIS A 7 -16.30 13.36 -6.44
CA HIS A 7 -16.01 13.90 -5.13
C HIS A 7 -14.58 13.47 -4.77
N ALA A 8 -13.68 14.45 -4.67
CA ALA A 8 -12.34 14.20 -4.13
C ALA A 8 -12.53 13.58 -2.73
N LEU A 9 -11.80 12.49 -2.45
CA LEU A 9 -11.83 11.89 -1.12
C LEU A 9 -11.38 12.95 -0.09
N PRO A 10 -11.97 12.95 1.12
CA PRO A 10 -11.46 13.78 2.21
C PRO A 10 -9.97 13.49 2.41
N GLU A 11 -9.18 14.54 2.44
CA GLU A 11 -7.74 14.44 2.52
C GLU A 11 -7.28 14.16 3.95
N ARG A 12 -6.43 13.14 4.12
CA ARG A 12 -5.76 12.81 5.37
C ARG A 12 -4.39 13.49 5.37
N GLN A 13 -4.06 14.18 6.46
CA GLN A 13 -2.76 14.84 6.59
C GLN A 13 -1.63 13.82 6.75
N VAL A 14 -0.61 13.97 5.91
CA VAL A 14 0.68 13.30 6.09
C VAL A 14 1.43 14.00 7.24
N PRO A 15 2.13 13.26 8.13
CA PRO A 15 2.94 13.90 9.16
C PRO A 15 4.01 14.80 8.55
N ASP A 16 4.02 16.05 8.94
CA ASP A 16 5.13 16.97 8.60
C ASP A 16 6.26 16.77 9.61
N LEU A 17 7.11 15.78 9.34
CA LEU A 17 8.25 15.43 10.17
C LEU A 17 9.54 15.67 9.39
N GLN A 18 10.49 16.38 9.98
CA GLN A 18 11.84 16.54 9.43
C GLN A 18 12.72 15.33 9.73
N ALA A 19 12.48 14.66 10.86
CA ALA A 19 13.11 13.41 11.27
C ALA A 19 12.17 12.61 12.17
N LEU A 20 12.37 11.30 12.25
CA LEU A 20 11.63 10.48 13.21
C LEU A 20 12.14 10.74 14.64
N PRO A 21 11.25 10.82 15.64
CA PRO A 21 11.64 11.05 17.04
C PRO A 21 12.43 9.87 17.62
N ARG A 22 12.19 8.66 17.10
CA ARG A 22 12.86 7.40 17.49
C ARG A 22 13.06 6.52 16.26
N PRO A 23 13.98 5.54 16.27
CA PRO A 23 14.22 4.61 15.15
C PRO A 23 12.96 3.89 14.66
N LEU A 24 12.02 3.59 15.55
CA LEU A 24 10.67 3.15 15.28
C LEU A 24 9.67 4.15 15.87
N TYR A 25 8.81 4.71 15.05
CA TYR A 25 7.79 5.67 15.44
C TYR A 25 6.41 5.18 14.98
N ALA A 26 5.40 5.29 15.83
CA ALA A 26 4.05 4.84 15.54
C ALA A 26 3.03 5.97 15.58
N ARG A 27 2.03 5.88 14.69
CA ARG A 27 0.80 6.69 14.73
C ARG A 27 -0.42 5.80 14.70
N THR A 28 -1.43 6.18 15.48
CA THR A 28 -2.74 5.52 15.51
C THR A 28 -3.80 6.49 15.01
N GLU A 29 -4.71 6.00 14.16
CA GLU A 29 -5.76 6.81 13.59
C GLU A 29 -7.04 5.98 13.45
N SER A 30 -8.17 6.56 13.90
CA SER A 30 -9.51 6.04 13.67
C SER A 30 -10.14 6.83 12.52
N LEU A 31 -10.46 6.16 11.43
CA LEU A 31 -10.91 6.76 10.18
C LEU A 31 -12.36 6.33 9.91
N PRO A 32 -13.37 7.09 10.40
CA PRO A 32 -14.78 6.69 10.27
C PRO A 32 -15.30 6.77 8.84
N ARG A 33 -14.61 7.53 7.97
CA ARG A 33 -14.94 7.68 6.55
C ARG A 33 -13.77 7.21 5.70
N GLN A 34 -14.04 6.93 4.44
CA GLN A 34 -12.98 6.76 3.45
C GLN A 34 -12.19 8.06 3.31
N VAL A 35 -10.89 7.98 3.47
CA VAL A 35 -9.96 9.11 3.32
C VAL A 35 -8.75 8.69 2.51
N GLY A 36 -8.08 9.65 1.88
CA GLY A 36 -6.85 9.43 1.13
C GLY A 36 -5.78 10.44 1.53
N THR A 37 -4.51 10.08 1.41
CA THR A 37 -3.40 11.03 1.45
C THR A 37 -3.17 11.61 0.06
N PRO A 38 -2.64 12.83 -0.10
CA PRO A 38 -2.04 13.22 -1.35
C PRO A 38 -0.86 12.31 -1.70
N ARG A 39 -0.42 12.32 -2.95
CA ARG A 39 0.83 11.65 -3.32
C ARG A 39 1.99 12.34 -2.62
N HIS A 40 2.80 11.54 -1.94
CA HIS A 40 3.94 11.99 -1.15
C HIS A 40 5.02 10.93 -1.06
N SER A 41 6.18 11.32 -0.60
CA SER A 41 7.28 10.44 -0.21
C SER A 41 7.93 10.95 1.07
N HIS A 42 8.67 10.11 1.74
CA HIS A 42 9.41 10.44 2.97
C HIS A 42 10.69 9.60 3.08
N PRO A 43 11.72 10.04 3.82
CA PRO A 43 13.03 9.39 3.85
C PRO A 43 13.11 8.17 4.80
N TRP A 44 12.01 7.63 5.23
CA TRP A 44 11.91 6.42 6.08
C TRP A 44 10.98 5.38 5.46
N VAL A 45 11.07 4.16 5.96
CA VAL A 45 10.13 3.10 5.62
C VAL A 45 8.81 3.34 6.33
N GLN A 46 7.69 3.07 5.66
CA GLN A 46 6.36 3.05 6.28
C GLN A 46 5.75 1.66 6.21
N LEU A 47 5.27 1.16 7.35
CA LEU A 47 4.35 0.03 7.41
C LEU A 47 2.94 0.56 7.63
N SER A 48 2.06 0.37 6.65
CA SER A 48 0.63 0.69 6.74
C SER A 48 -0.16 -0.55 7.13
N TYR A 49 -0.70 -0.56 8.34
CA TYR A 49 -1.46 -1.67 8.91
C TYR A 49 -2.84 -1.21 9.37
N ALA A 50 -3.87 -2.03 9.16
CA ALA A 50 -5.20 -1.81 9.69
C ALA A 50 -5.62 -2.99 10.59
N ILE A 51 -6.00 -2.69 11.84
CA ILE A 51 -6.61 -3.68 12.73
C ILE A 51 -8.02 -4.02 12.24
N GLN A 52 -8.72 -3.02 11.75
CA GLN A 52 -10.04 -3.09 11.14
C GLN A 52 -10.08 -2.25 9.87
N GLY A 53 -10.85 -2.66 8.88
CA GLY A 53 -10.93 -2.00 7.57
C GLY A 53 -9.87 -2.50 6.60
N VAL A 54 -9.77 -1.82 5.47
CA VAL A 54 -8.85 -2.17 4.37
C VAL A 54 -8.04 -0.95 3.97
N LEU A 55 -6.75 -1.13 3.75
CA LEU A 55 -5.87 -0.10 3.23
C LEU A 55 -5.46 -0.43 1.79
N HIS A 56 -5.44 0.59 0.96
CA HIS A 56 -4.89 0.56 -0.38
C HIS A 56 -3.69 1.51 -0.43
N VAL A 57 -2.59 1.06 -1.01
CA VAL A 57 -1.44 1.91 -1.34
C VAL A 57 -1.23 1.89 -2.84
N HIS A 58 -1.23 3.06 -3.45
CA HIS A 58 -0.98 3.24 -4.87
C HIS A 58 0.41 3.83 -5.10
N THR A 59 1.17 3.19 -5.97
CA THR A 59 2.49 3.62 -6.42
C THR A 59 2.53 3.64 -7.95
N ALA A 60 3.62 4.13 -8.53
CA ALA A 60 3.83 4.05 -9.98
C ALA A 60 3.93 2.58 -10.47
N ALA A 61 4.38 1.65 -9.63
CA ALA A 61 4.56 0.22 -9.97
C ALA A 61 3.28 -0.60 -9.82
N GLY A 62 2.31 -0.15 -9.02
CA GLY A 62 1.08 -0.91 -8.80
C GLY A 62 0.25 -0.44 -7.62
N SER A 63 -0.83 -1.18 -7.39
CA SER A 63 -1.71 -1.03 -6.24
C SER A 63 -1.54 -2.23 -5.31
N PHE A 64 -1.46 -1.97 -4.02
CA PHE A 64 -1.30 -2.95 -2.95
C PHE A 64 -2.50 -2.86 -2.02
N VAL A 65 -2.99 -4.00 -1.56
CA VAL A 65 -4.18 -4.06 -0.70
C VAL A 65 -3.87 -4.82 0.57
N ALA A 66 -4.21 -4.23 1.70
CA ALA A 66 -4.07 -4.84 3.02
C ALA A 66 -5.40 -4.89 3.75
N PRO A 67 -6.10 -6.04 3.73
CA PRO A 67 -7.17 -6.34 4.68
C PRO A 67 -6.56 -6.58 6.07
N PRO A 68 -7.36 -6.73 7.14
CA PRO A 68 -6.87 -7.14 8.44
C PRO A 68 -5.95 -8.37 8.36
N GLN A 69 -4.92 -8.44 9.20
CA GLN A 69 -3.84 -9.43 9.17
C GLN A 69 -2.83 -9.27 8.01
N ARG A 70 -2.90 -8.16 7.28
CA ARG A 70 -1.91 -7.80 6.25
C ARG A 70 -1.46 -6.37 6.46
N ALA A 71 -0.21 -6.10 6.14
CA ALA A 71 0.35 -4.74 6.18
C ALA A 71 1.08 -4.43 4.87
N ILE A 72 1.07 -3.18 4.45
CA ILE A 72 1.80 -2.75 3.26
C ILE A 72 3.09 -2.08 3.71
N TRP A 73 4.20 -2.65 3.25
CA TRP A 73 5.54 -2.11 3.40
C TRP A 73 5.84 -1.15 2.25
N VAL A 74 6.08 0.11 2.57
CA VAL A 74 6.45 1.16 1.62
C VAL A 74 7.90 1.56 1.90
N PRO A 75 8.83 1.33 0.96
CA PRO A 75 10.24 1.69 1.15
C PRO A 75 10.44 3.21 1.21
N ALA A 76 11.55 3.63 1.81
CA ALA A 76 11.94 5.03 1.88
C ALA A 76 12.05 5.65 0.47
N GLY A 77 11.63 6.90 0.32
CA GLY A 77 11.69 7.66 -0.93
C GLY A 77 10.69 7.25 -2.02
N LEU A 78 9.92 6.19 -1.83
CA LEU A 78 8.91 5.78 -2.82
C LEU A 78 7.69 6.70 -2.77
N GLU A 79 7.37 7.32 -3.91
CA GLU A 79 6.15 8.12 -4.03
C GLU A 79 4.91 7.23 -3.98
N HIS A 80 4.00 7.54 -3.06
CA HIS A 80 2.80 6.74 -2.82
C HIS A 80 1.61 7.57 -2.31
N GLU A 81 0.44 6.97 -2.40
CA GLU A 81 -0.83 7.46 -1.87
C GLU A 81 -1.44 6.33 -1.03
N VAL A 82 -1.99 6.66 0.13
CA VAL A 82 -2.68 5.69 1.01
C VAL A 82 -4.15 6.02 1.08
N ILE A 83 -5.01 5.05 0.78
CA ILE A 83 -6.47 5.19 0.86
C ILE A 83 -7.00 4.16 1.86
N SER A 84 -7.86 4.61 2.78
CA SER A 84 -8.56 3.73 3.72
C SER A 84 -9.97 3.43 3.26
N SER A 85 -10.51 2.27 3.63
CA SER A 85 -11.95 2.05 3.64
C SER A 85 -12.61 2.84 4.78
N PRO A 86 -13.95 3.01 4.79
CA PRO A 86 -14.66 3.53 5.97
C PRO A 86 -14.45 2.64 7.20
N ASN A 87 -14.54 3.24 8.39
CA ASN A 87 -14.38 2.56 9.68
C ASN A 87 -13.05 1.80 9.81
N THR A 88 -11.96 2.41 9.36
CA THR A 88 -10.61 1.84 9.44
C THR A 88 -9.92 2.27 10.73
N GLU A 89 -9.42 1.28 11.48
CA GLU A 89 -8.51 1.47 12.62
C GLU A 89 -7.07 1.25 12.14
N MET A 90 -6.39 2.35 11.85
CA MET A 90 -5.07 2.34 11.22
C MET A 90 -3.95 2.45 12.24
N ARG A 91 -2.87 1.72 11.98
CA ARG A 91 -1.57 1.79 12.65
C ARG A 91 -0.51 2.04 11.57
N SER A 92 0.14 3.19 11.63
CA SER A 92 1.28 3.49 10.77
C SER A 92 2.55 3.39 11.59
N LEU A 93 3.45 2.50 11.18
CA LEU A 93 4.80 2.44 11.74
C LEU A 93 5.76 3.10 10.76
N TYR A 94 6.59 3.99 11.24
CA TYR A 94 7.65 4.66 10.49
C TYR A 94 8.99 4.19 11.05
N LEU A 95 9.84 3.67 10.16
CA LEU A 95 11.08 3.02 10.52
C LEU A 95 12.26 3.78 9.90
N ALA A 96 13.17 4.23 10.75
CA ALA A 96 14.39 4.91 10.29
C ALA A 96 15.26 3.95 9.45
N HIS A 97 16.05 4.50 8.54
CA HIS A 97 16.98 3.71 7.74
C HIS A 97 17.96 2.91 8.62
N SER A 98 18.41 3.47 9.74
CA SER A 98 19.28 2.78 10.72
C SER A 98 18.68 1.53 11.35
N ALA A 99 17.34 1.40 11.34
CA ALA A 99 16.63 0.23 11.85
C ALA A 99 16.19 -0.73 10.74
N THR A 100 16.48 -0.43 9.46
CA THR A 100 15.95 -1.13 8.27
C THR A 100 16.98 -1.34 7.18
N ASP A 101 18.26 -1.54 7.51
CA ASP A 101 19.33 -1.86 6.57
C ASP A 101 19.09 -3.14 5.74
N TRP A 102 18.26 -4.03 6.29
CA TRP A 102 17.80 -5.27 5.66
C TRP A 102 16.56 -5.07 4.76
N ALA A 103 15.96 -3.89 4.73
CA ALA A 103 14.68 -3.64 4.08
C ALA A 103 14.79 -3.71 2.56
N PRO A 104 13.84 -4.35 1.87
CA PRO A 104 13.79 -4.33 0.42
C PRO A 104 13.37 -2.94 -0.10
N GLU A 105 13.86 -2.60 -1.28
CA GLU A 105 13.61 -1.33 -1.97
C GLU A 105 12.31 -1.33 -2.79
N HIS A 106 11.44 -2.31 -2.60
CA HIS A 106 10.15 -2.40 -3.30
C HIS A 106 8.98 -2.50 -2.33
N CYS A 107 7.84 -1.96 -2.77
CA CYS A 107 6.58 -2.05 -2.03
C CYS A 107 6.07 -3.50 -2.04
N ARG A 108 5.63 -3.99 -0.89
CA ARG A 108 5.15 -5.37 -0.71
C ARG A 108 4.07 -5.46 0.35
N VAL A 109 3.31 -6.56 0.34
CA VAL A 109 2.34 -6.87 1.39
C VAL A 109 2.89 -7.98 2.27
N LEU A 110 2.90 -7.74 3.57
CA LEU A 110 3.37 -8.68 4.59
C LEU A 110 2.18 -9.36 5.28
N GLU A 111 2.33 -10.61 5.61
CA GLU A 111 1.46 -11.30 6.53
C GLU A 111 1.76 -10.88 7.97
N ILE A 112 0.74 -10.47 8.72
CA ILE A 112 0.85 -10.09 10.13
C ILE A 112 0.20 -11.17 10.96
N ASP A 113 1.02 -11.97 11.63
CA ASP A 113 0.55 -13.00 12.53
C ASP A 113 0.02 -12.40 13.84
N ARG A 114 -0.53 -13.26 14.70
CA ARG A 114 -1.11 -12.83 15.97
C ARG A 114 -0.08 -12.16 16.88
N LEU A 115 1.14 -12.72 16.98
CA LEU A 115 2.18 -12.14 17.83
C LEU A 115 2.56 -10.75 17.34
N THR A 116 2.85 -10.60 16.05
CA THR A 116 3.22 -9.32 15.43
C THR A 116 2.11 -8.28 15.61
N ARG A 117 0.85 -8.68 15.47
CA ARG A 117 -0.30 -7.80 15.72
C ARG A 117 -0.30 -7.27 17.16
N GLU A 118 -0.19 -8.15 18.16
CA GLU A 118 -0.18 -7.76 19.58
C GLU A 118 1.02 -6.84 19.90
N LEU A 119 2.19 -7.11 19.29
CA LEU A 119 3.36 -6.25 19.44
C LEU A 119 3.13 -4.86 18.83
N VAL A 120 2.52 -4.78 17.64
CA VAL A 120 2.15 -3.49 17.00
C VAL A 120 1.19 -2.73 17.90
N GLU A 121 0.11 -3.37 18.38
CA GLU A 121 -0.88 -2.71 19.24
C GLU A 121 -0.26 -2.24 20.55
N ARG A 122 0.55 -3.07 21.19
CA ARG A 122 1.26 -2.71 22.44
C ARG A 122 2.24 -1.56 22.22
N PHE A 123 3.01 -1.59 21.13
CA PHE A 123 3.96 -0.54 20.80
C PHE A 123 3.24 0.80 20.51
N CYS A 124 2.14 0.76 19.73
CA CYS A 124 1.34 1.94 19.43
C CYS A 124 0.67 2.58 20.66
N ALA A 125 0.44 1.83 21.73
CA ALA A 125 -0.11 2.32 22.98
C ALA A 125 0.98 2.91 23.92
N GLY A 126 2.25 2.77 23.58
CA GLY A 126 3.39 3.25 24.37
C GLY A 126 3.73 4.73 24.10
N PRO A 127 4.72 5.26 24.81
CA PRO A 127 5.19 6.62 24.61
C PRO A 127 5.92 6.78 23.26
N VAL A 128 5.77 7.94 22.63
CA VAL A 128 6.53 8.27 21.41
C VAL A 128 8.03 8.37 21.70
N GLU A 129 8.38 9.06 22.77
CA GLU A 129 9.75 9.26 23.24
C GLU A 129 10.16 8.13 24.22
N TYR A 130 10.09 6.86 23.75
CA TYR A 130 10.44 5.72 24.58
C TYR A 130 11.96 5.65 24.87
N ASP A 131 12.32 5.01 26.00
CA ASP A 131 13.72 4.68 26.32
C ASP A 131 14.19 3.52 25.42
N GLU A 132 15.13 3.82 24.52
CA GLU A 132 15.68 2.85 23.56
C GLU A 132 16.46 1.71 24.25
N GLN A 133 17.00 1.95 25.44
CA GLN A 133 17.70 0.93 26.24
C GLN A 133 16.76 0.20 27.20
N GLY A 134 15.55 0.72 27.39
CA GLY A 134 14.54 0.21 28.32
C GLY A 134 13.68 -0.91 27.76
N ALA A 135 12.56 -1.15 28.43
CA ALA A 135 11.60 -2.19 28.04
C ALA A 135 10.94 -1.92 26.69
N ASP A 136 10.58 -0.65 26.41
CA ASP A 136 9.92 -0.27 25.17
C ASP A 136 10.91 -0.32 23.98
N GLY A 137 12.21 -0.03 24.20
CA GLY A 137 13.25 -0.22 23.20
C GLY A 137 13.44 -1.70 22.84
N ARG A 138 13.42 -2.62 23.82
CA ARG A 138 13.45 -4.06 23.56
C ARG A 138 12.20 -4.54 22.83
N LEU A 139 11.01 -3.99 23.17
CA LEU A 139 9.78 -4.26 22.44
C LEU A 139 9.89 -3.83 20.96
N ALA A 140 10.46 -2.64 20.71
CA ALA A 140 10.71 -2.16 19.34
C ALA A 140 11.63 -3.10 18.57
N GLN A 141 12.71 -3.60 19.20
CA GLN A 141 13.63 -4.57 18.55
C GLN A 141 12.92 -5.88 18.20
N VAL A 142 12.16 -6.46 19.13
CA VAL A 142 11.39 -7.69 18.86
C VAL A 142 10.38 -7.46 17.72
N LEU A 143 9.70 -6.31 17.70
CA LEU A 143 8.77 -5.97 16.62
C LEU A 143 9.50 -5.87 15.26
N LEU A 144 10.67 -5.24 15.21
CA LEU A 144 11.49 -5.17 13.99
C LEU A 144 11.91 -6.56 13.51
N ASP A 145 12.30 -7.46 14.41
CA ASP A 145 12.65 -8.85 14.09
C ASP A 145 11.46 -9.60 13.48
N GLN A 146 10.25 -9.42 14.03
CA GLN A 146 9.03 -10.02 13.49
C GLN A 146 8.70 -9.46 12.09
N LEU A 147 8.83 -8.15 11.87
CA LEU A 147 8.58 -7.53 10.57
C LEU A 147 9.60 -7.98 9.52
N ARG A 148 10.87 -8.18 9.92
CA ARG A 148 11.92 -8.73 9.05
C ARG A 148 11.62 -10.17 8.63
N ALA A 149 11.08 -10.97 9.54
CA ALA A 149 10.74 -12.39 9.31
C ALA A 149 9.37 -12.58 8.64
N ALA A 150 8.53 -11.54 8.59
CA ALA A 150 7.17 -11.64 8.09
C ALA A 150 7.10 -12.10 6.62
N PRO A 151 6.28 -13.12 6.30
CA PRO A 151 6.14 -13.60 4.92
C PRO A 151 5.52 -12.55 4.01
N GLU A 152 6.03 -12.45 2.77
CA GLU A 152 5.41 -11.66 1.73
C GLU A 152 4.24 -12.42 1.09
N VAL A 153 3.13 -11.73 0.84
CA VAL A 153 1.93 -12.29 0.20
C VAL A 153 1.55 -11.53 -1.06
N SER A 154 1.02 -12.25 -2.04
CA SER A 154 0.67 -11.69 -3.37
C SER A 154 -0.66 -10.95 -3.36
N LEU A 155 -0.78 -9.88 -2.58
CA LEU A 155 -1.93 -8.96 -2.55
C LEU A 155 -1.61 -7.64 -3.27
N SER A 156 -0.90 -7.72 -4.38
CA SER A 156 -0.60 -6.59 -5.24
C SER A 156 -1.25 -6.74 -6.60
N LEU A 157 -1.61 -5.61 -7.19
CA LEU A 157 -2.10 -5.51 -8.57
C LEU A 157 -1.06 -4.72 -9.37
N PRO A 158 -0.09 -5.40 -10.02
CA PRO A 158 0.97 -4.71 -10.75
C PRO A 158 0.40 -3.90 -11.91
N LEU A 159 0.95 -2.72 -12.15
CA LEU A 159 0.55 -1.87 -13.26
C LEU A 159 1.58 -1.97 -14.41
N PRO A 160 1.10 -1.99 -15.67
CA PRO A 160 1.98 -1.99 -16.83
C PRO A 160 2.70 -0.64 -16.96
N ARG A 161 3.85 -0.64 -17.66
CA ARG A 161 4.61 0.58 -17.95
C ARG A 161 4.07 1.34 -19.18
N ASP A 162 3.45 0.63 -20.12
CA ASP A 162 2.86 1.23 -21.32
C ASP A 162 1.68 2.14 -20.96
N ALA A 163 1.71 3.41 -21.38
CA ALA A 163 0.72 4.43 -21.00
C ALA A 163 -0.73 4.06 -21.40
N ARG A 164 -0.92 3.36 -22.51
CA ARG A 164 -2.23 2.90 -23.00
C ARG A 164 -2.79 1.85 -22.03
N LEU A 165 -1.95 0.89 -21.64
CA LEU A 165 -2.32 -0.14 -20.69
C LEU A 165 -2.55 0.43 -19.28
N GLN A 166 -1.82 1.47 -18.87
CA GLN A 166 -2.11 2.19 -17.63
C GLN A 166 -3.50 2.85 -17.67
N GLN A 167 -3.87 3.46 -18.80
CA GLN A 167 -5.20 4.03 -18.98
C GLN A 167 -6.29 2.95 -18.85
N LEU A 168 -6.11 1.79 -19.51
CA LEU A 168 -6.97 0.62 -19.39
C LEU A 168 -7.10 0.15 -17.93
N CYS A 169 -5.97 -0.01 -17.23
CA CYS A 169 -5.95 -0.46 -15.84
C CYS A 169 -6.68 0.53 -14.91
N ARG A 170 -6.43 1.84 -15.05
CA ARG A 170 -7.16 2.87 -14.28
C ARG A 170 -8.66 2.83 -14.54
N GLN A 171 -9.09 2.61 -15.77
CA GLN A 171 -10.51 2.50 -16.08
C GLN A 171 -11.14 1.27 -15.44
N LEU A 172 -10.47 0.11 -15.51
CA LEU A 172 -10.96 -1.12 -14.88
C LEU A 172 -10.92 -1.06 -13.33
N GLN A 173 -9.98 -0.34 -12.73
CA GLN A 173 -9.96 -0.11 -11.27
C GLN A 173 -11.16 0.75 -10.81
N ARG A 174 -11.63 1.66 -11.67
CA ARG A 174 -12.85 2.47 -11.39
C ARG A 174 -14.14 1.71 -11.66
N GLN A 175 -14.12 0.80 -12.61
CA GLN A 175 -15.26 -0.01 -13.06
C GLN A 175 -14.83 -1.47 -13.22
N PRO A 176 -14.69 -2.24 -12.12
CA PRO A 176 -14.21 -3.63 -12.17
C PRO A 176 -15.13 -4.58 -12.94
N ASP A 177 -16.40 -4.22 -13.09
CA ASP A 177 -17.43 -4.94 -13.82
C ASP A 177 -17.43 -4.67 -15.35
N ASP A 178 -16.61 -3.73 -15.83
CA ASP A 178 -16.47 -3.47 -17.26
C ASP A 178 -16.14 -4.75 -18.03
N GLY A 179 -17.09 -5.21 -18.87
CA GLY A 179 -17.03 -6.50 -19.59
C GLY A 179 -16.13 -6.52 -20.82
N ARG A 180 -15.54 -5.39 -21.24
CA ARG A 180 -14.76 -5.28 -22.47
C ARG A 180 -13.61 -6.28 -22.53
N SER A 181 -13.45 -6.93 -23.69
CA SER A 181 -12.32 -7.79 -24.00
C SER A 181 -11.07 -6.97 -24.34
N LEU A 182 -9.89 -7.61 -24.31
CA LEU A 182 -8.65 -6.94 -24.71
C LEU A 182 -8.68 -6.49 -26.19
N SER A 183 -9.40 -7.21 -27.03
CA SER A 183 -9.63 -6.83 -28.43
C SER A 183 -10.42 -5.52 -28.56
N GLN A 184 -11.51 -5.39 -27.80
CA GLN A 184 -12.32 -4.15 -27.74
C GLN A 184 -11.52 -2.97 -27.18
N TRP A 185 -10.71 -3.21 -26.15
CA TRP A 185 -9.77 -2.23 -25.65
C TRP A 185 -8.72 -1.85 -26.69
N GLY A 186 -8.27 -2.82 -27.51
CA GLY A 186 -7.33 -2.58 -28.60
C GLY A 186 -7.83 -1.54 -29.59
N VAL A 187 -9.11 -1.60 -29.96
CA VAL A 187 -9.75 -0.60 -30.85
C VAL A 187 -9.69 0.80 -30.21
N LEU A 188 -10.01 0.91 -28.92
CA LEU A 188 -10.01 2.19 -28.20
C LEU A 188 -8.61 2.78 -28.02
N LEU A 189 -7.61 1.93 -27.86
CA LEU A 189 -6.23 2.31 -27.56
C LEU A 189 -5.32 2.34 -28.79
N GLY A 190 -5.87 2.09 -29.99
CA GLY A 190 -5.11 2.10 -31.24
C GLY A 190 -4.01 1.04 -31.32
N ALA A 191 -4.25 -0.16 -30.77
CA ALA A 191 -3.29 -1.26 -30.78
C ALA A 191 -3.96 -2.63 -30.93
N SER A 192 -3.26 -3.58 -31.58
CA SER A 192 -3.79 -4.95 -31.69
C SER A 192 -3.84 -5.65 -30.35
N GLU A 193 -4.81 -6.57 -30.18
CA GLU A 193 -4.90 -7.45 -29.00
C GLU A 193 -3.59 -8.18 -28.73
N LYS A 194 -2.93 -8.69 -29.75
CA LYS A 194 -1.64 -9.38 -29.65
C LYS A 194 -0.55 -8.48 -29.05
N THR A 195 -0.52 -7.20 -29.49
CA THR A 195 0.44 -6.22 -28.97
C THR A 195 0.16 -5.93 -27.50
N LEU A 196 -1.10 -5.63 -27.15
CA LEU A 196 -1.49 -5.33 -25.78
C LEU A 196 -1.26 -6.53 -24.85
N SER A 197 -1.60 -7.74 -25.26
CA SER A 197 -1.39 -8.97 -24.49
C SER A 197 0.11 -9.20 -24.16
N ARG A 198 0.98 -9.04 -25.18
CA ARG A 198 2.44 -9.18 -25.00
C ARG A 198 3.01 -8.12 -24.05
N LEU A 199 2.62 -6.87 -24.23
CA LEU A 199 3.06 -5.77 -23.37
C LEU A 199 2.57 -5.97 -21.93
N PHE A 200 1.31 -6.38 -21.76
CA PHE A 200 0.70 -6.62 -20.45
C PHE A 200 1.47 -7.71 -19.67
N LEU A 201 1.70 -8.86 -20.34
CA LEU A 201 2.44 -9.96 -19.72
C LEU A 201 3.90 -9.58 -19.38
N ARG A 202 4.58 -8.88 -20.31
CA ARG A 202 5.95 -8.40 -20.10
C ARG A 202 6.07 -7.46 -18.90
N ASP A 203 5.13 -6.52 -18.78
CA ASP A 203 5.22 -5.44 -17.79
C ASP A 203 4.70 -5.86 -16.40
N THR A 204 3.72 -6.77 -16.35
CA THR A 204 3.05 -7.14 -15.09
C THR A 204 3.33 -8.57 -14.63
N GLY A 205 3.90 -9.42 -15.49
CA GLY A 205 4.03 -10.85 -15.25
C GLY A 205 2.70 -11.62 -15.30
N LEU A 206 1.59 -10.95 -15.57
CA LEU A 206 0.25 -11.54 -15.59
C LEU A 206 -0.37 -11.44 -16.99
N THR A 207 -1.21 -12.42 -17.35
CA THR A 207 -2.12 -12.22 -18.48
C THR A 207 -3.20 -11.21 -18.12
N PHE A 208 -3.78 -10.51 -19.08
CA PHE A 208 -4.89 -9.58 -18.86
C PHE A 208 -6.05 -10.23 -18.11
N ARG A 209 -6.38 -11.50 -18.43
CA ARG A 209 -7.42 -12.27 -17.73
C ARG A 209 -7.08 -12.50 -16.26
N ALA A 210 -5.85 -12.92 -15.97
CA ALA A 210 -5.39 -13.16 -14.59
C ALA A 210 -5.35 -11.86 -13.78
N TRP A 211 -4.92 -10.76 -14.40
CA TRP A 211 -4.92 -9.44 -13.79
C TRP A 211 -6.35 -8.98 -13.44
N ARG A 212 -7.31 -9.13 -14.37
CA ARG A 212 -8.72 -8.80 -14.11
C ARG A 212 -9.33 -9.66 -13.01
N GLN A 213 -9.00 -10.94 -12.96
CA GLN A 213 -9.45 -11.82 -11.88
C GLN A 213 -8.90 -11.33 -10.54
N ARG A 214 -7.61 -11.00 -10.48
CA ARG A 214 -6.98 -10.44 -9.28
C ARG A 214 -7.60 -9.11 -8.87
N LEU A 215 -7.85 -8.20 -9.81
CA LEU A 215 -8.54 -6.94 -9.53
C LEU A 215 -9.88 -7.16 -8.82
N ARG A 216 -10.70 -8.11 -9.28
CA ARG A 216 -12.01 -8.43 -8.67
C ARG A 216 -11.90 -9.09 -7.29
N LEU A 217 -10.78 -9.74 -7.00
CA LEU A 217 -10.54 -10.34 -5.67
C LEU A 217 -10.02 -9.32 -4.65
N LEU A 218 -9.44 -8.22 -5.13
CA LEU A 218 -8.85 -7.17 -4.29
C LEU A 218 -9.76 -5.95 -4.12
N GLY A 219 -10.84 -5.83 -4.86
CA GLY A 219 -11.88 -4.79 -4.76
C GLY A 219 -13.10 -5.31 -4.06
#